data_cc36c4ad8016ff594122c0eee0bde5ec
#
_entry.id   cc36c4ad8016ff594122c0eee0bde5ec
#
_cell.length_a   1.000
_cell.length_b   1.000
_cell.length_c   1.000
_cell.angle_alpha   90.00
_cell.angle_beta   90.00
_cell.angle_gamma   90.00
#
_symmetry.space_group_name_H-M   'P 1'
#
loop_
_entity.id
_entity.type
_entity.pdbx_description
1 polymer ?
#
loop_
_entity_poly.entity_id
_entity_poly.type
_entity_poly.pdbx_seq_one_letter_code
_entity_poly.pdbx_strand_id
1 'polypeptide(L)'
;HVRSRRQRQMCIRDSLEGDVKPHKQYGSVEGLVATAAFLAMSDARSGNEVHEVTRRGLNHAWQLLDASGTWEEWLQCNWPPFESDAEFGPTLMLVALGELGEVTVLEDRDIKAAAKLIKYLHETRPLSLHAKAMRLWAAMSWPKLIPAKERSEWLQELLEAQAEDGGWSMASLAGPAWKRDGGEGQTTTSEAYPTAFVTYVLLEIGFAPKDAVIVKGRVWLREHQREGGDWFTRSPRRDRKHYISRAATAFSLLALTSRCE
;
A
#
# COMPACT_ATOMS: atom_id res chain seq x y z
N HIS A 1 -24.99 -0.92 -14.43
CA HIS A 1 -25.19 -2.04 -13.53
C HIS A 1 -24.28 -1.88 -12.29
N VAL A 2 -24.83 -1.36 -11.21
CA VAL A 2 -24.16 -1.33 -9.89
C VAL A 2 -24.31 -2.74 -9.31
N ARG A 3 -23.25 -3.52 -9.33
CA ARG A 3 -23.23 -4.80 -8.62
C ARG A 3 -23.45 -4.54 -7.14
N SER A 4 -24.42 -5.22 -6.53
CA SER A 4 -24.77 -5.04 -5.11
C SER A 4 -23.59 -5.35 -4.18
N ARG A 5 -23.57 -4.80 -2.95
CA ARG A 5 -22.57 -5.11 -1.91
C ARG A 5 -22.40 -6.64 -1.70
N ARG A 6 -23.53 -7.39 -1.75
CA ARG A 6 -23.52 -8.86 -1.64
C ARG A 6 -22.75 -9.54 -2.80
N GLN A 7 -22.89 -9.05 -4.05
CA GLN A 7 -22.16 -9.63 -5.18
C GLN A 7 -20.65 -9.34 -5.12
N ARG A 8 -20.24 -8.19 -4.55
CA ARG A 8 -18.81 -7.89 -4.33
C ARG A 8 -18.21 -8.76 -3.23
N GLN A 9 -18.93 -8.97 -2.13
CA GLN A 9 -18.51 -9.90 -1.07
C GLN A 9 -18.48 -11.36 -1.53
N MET A 10 -19.41 -11.78 -2.39
CA MET A 10 -19.37 -13.11 -3.00
C MET A 10 -18.15 -13.29 -3.91
N CYS A 11 -17.81 -12.32 -4.75
CA CYS A 11 -16.62 -12.42 -5.61
C CYS A 11 -15.31 -12.53 -4.81
N ILE A 12 -15.19 -11.81 -3.70
CA ILE A 12 -14.02 -11.91 -2.80
C ILE A 12 -14.03 -13.30 -2.11
N ARG A 13 -15.17 -13.74 -1.62
CA ARG A 13 -15.32 -15.04 -0.96
C ARG A 13 -15.05 -16.20 -1.90
N ASP A 14 -15.60 -16.15 -3.12
CA ASP A 14 -15.41 -17.20 -4.14
C ASP A 14 -13.96 -17.29 -4.61
N SER A 15 -13.22 -16.16 -4.64
CA SER A 15 -11.78 -16.15 -4.93
C SER A 15 -10.94 -16.79 -3.81
N LEU A 16 -11.45 -16.81 -2.59
CA LEU A 16 -10.78 -17.40 -1.42
C LEU A 16 -11.23 -18.85 -1.12
N GLU A 17 -12.35 -19.30 -1.68
CA GLU A 17 -12.93 -20.63 -1.44
C GLU A 17 -12.60 -21.67 -2.53
N GLY A 18 -12.11 -21.24 -3.70
CA GLY A 18 -11.80 -22.13 -4.82
C GLY A 18 -10.43 -22.81 -4.74
N ASP A 19 -10.32 -24.02 -5.32
CA ASP A 19 -9.00 -24.58 -5.64
C ASP A 19 -8.22 -23.60 -6.50
N VAL A 20 -7.02 -23.21 -6.02
CA VAL A 20 -6.16 -22.22 -6.69
C VAL A 20 -5.62 -22.82 -7.97
N LYS A 21 -6.42 -22.78 -9.02
CA LYS A 21 -5.85 -22.78 -10.37
C LYS A 21 -5.48 -21.32 -10.65
N PRO A 22 -4.24 -21.03 -11.07
CA PRO A 22 -3.87 -19.67 -11.45
C PRO A 22 -4.86 -19.23 -12.53
N HIS A 23 -5.79 -18.36 -12.14
CA HIS A 23 -6.69 -17.76 -13.12
C HIS A 23 -5.83 -16.83 -13.98
N LYS A 24 -5.77 -17.09 -15.27
CA LYS A 24 -5.14 -16.22 -16.27
C LYS A 24 -5.90 -14.88 -16.46
N GLN A 25 -6.52 -14.36 -15.39
CA GLN A 25 -7.14 -13.04 -15.41
C GLN A 25 -6.14 -12.03 -14.86
N TYR A 26 -5.82 -11.04 -15.66
CA TYR A 26 -4.95 -9.92 -15.27
C TYR A 26 -5.40 -9.32 -13.93
N GLY A 27 -4.47 -9.11 -13.00
CA GLY A 27 -4.72 -8.51 -11.70
C GLY A 27 -5.29 -9.47 -10.65
N SER A 28 -5.34 -10.77 -10.90
CA SER A 28 -5.87 -11.74 -9.93
C SER A 28 -4.93 -11.99 -8.77
N VAL A 29 -3.62 -12.05 -9.02
CA VAL A 29 -2.60 -12.27 -8.00
C VAL A 29 -2.48 -11.05 -7.11
N GLU A 30 -2.37 -9.85 -7.70
CA GLU A 30 -2.30 -8.58 -6.98
C GLU A 30 -3.53 -8.39 -6.10
N GLY A 31 -4.72 -8.64 -6.64
CA GLY A 31 -5.97 -8.54 -5.92
C GLY A 31 -6.05 -9.52 -4.74
N LEU A 32 -5.57 -10.75 -4.91
CA LEU A 32 -5.54 -11.76 -3.85
C LEU A 32 -4.57 -11.36 -2.74
N VAL A 33 -3.32 -11.02 -3.10
CA VAL A 33 -2.27 -10.64 -2.15
C VAL A 33 -2.67 -9.39 -1.37
N ALA A 34 -3.14 -8.34 -2.06
CA ALA A 34 -3.60 -7.12 -1.41
C ALA A 34 -4.80 -7.39 -0.49
N THR A 35 -5.76 -8.23 -0.91
CA THR A 35 -6.90 -8.60 -0.06
C THR A 35 -6.45 -9.35 1.18
N ALA A 36 -5.55 -10.31 1.06
CA ALA A 36 -5.00 -11.06 2.20
C ALA A 36 -4.28 -10.13 3.19
N ALA A 37 -3.46 -9.20 2.68
CA ALA A 37 -2.76 -8.22 3.49
C ALA A 37 -3.73 -7.28 4.24
N PHE A 38 -4.72 -6.72 3.55
CA PHE A 38 -5.70 -5.83 4.19
C PHE A 38 -6.60 -6.54 5.20
N LEU A 39 -6.95 -7.81 4.98
CA LEU A 39 -7.66 -8.61 5.97
C LEU A 39 -6.80 -8.84 7.21
N ALA A 40 -5.52 -9.17 7.05
CA ALA A 40 -4.58 -9.35 8.15
C ALA A 40 -4.41 -8.06 8.98
N MET A 41 -4.23 -6.91 8.32
CA MET A 41 -4.18 -5.61 8.98
C MET A 41 -5.50 -5.27 9.70
N SER A 42 -6.65 -5.60 9.10
CA SER A 42 -7.96 -5.38 9.72
C SER A 42 -8.15 -6.21 10.98
N ASP A 43 -7.76 -7.48 10.95
CA ASP A 43 -7.84 -8.37 12.12
C ASP A 43 -6.90 -7.88 13.23
N ALA A 44 -5.65 -7.53 12.88
CA ALA A 44 -4.69 -6.99 13.83
C ALA A 44 -5.20 -5.72 14.53
N ARG A 45 -5.72 -4.76 13.78
CA ARG A 45 -6.22 -3.48 14.31
C ARG A 45 -7.53 -3.60 15.10
N SER A 46 -8.30 -4.64 14.82
CA SER A 46 -9.54 -4.92 15.56
C SER A 46 -9.27 -5.61 16.91
N GLY A 47 -8.03 -6.05 17.17
CA GLY A 47 -7.65 -6.80 18.37
C GLY A 47 -8.37 -8.15 18.48
N ASN A 48 -8.88 -8.66 17.37
CA ASN A 48 -9.58 -9.94 17.29
C ASN A 48 -8.63 -11.09 16.95
N GLU A 49 -9.11 -12.32 17.18
CA GLU A 49 -8.45 -13.50 16.61
C GLU A 49 -8.43 -13.40 15.08
N VAL A 50 -7.36 -13.94 14.48
CA VAL A 50 -7.24 -13.98 13.03
C VAL A 50 -8.35 -14.83 12.42
N HIS A 51 -9.21 -14.20 11.62
CA HIS A 51 -10.34 -14.89 11.00
C HIS A 51 -9.87 -15.99 10.04
N GLU A 52 -10.66 -17.05 9.91
CA GLU A 52 -10.37 -18.15 8.99
C GLU A 52 -10.20 -17.67 7.54
N VAL A 53 -10.99 -16.67 7.11
CA VAL A 53 -10.88 -16.09 5.77
C VAL A 53 -9.52 -15.42 5.55
N THR A 54 -8.99 -14.75 6.56
CA THR A 54 -7.65 -14.15 6.54
C THR A 54 -6.58 -15.22 6.43
N ARG A 55 -6.68 -16.28 7.24
CA ARG A 55 -5.76 -17.43 7.19
C ARG A 55 -5.74 -18.08 5.80
N ARG A 56 -6.91 -18.30 5.20
CA ARG A 56 -7.01 -18.84 3.85
C ARG A 56 -6.41 -17.90 2.81
N GLY A 57 -6.67 -16.59 2.93
CA GLY A 57 -6.08 -15.59 2.04
C GLY A 57 -4.55 -15.59 2.09
N LEU A 58 -3.97 -15.58 3.30
CA LEU A 58 -2.52 -15.67 3.49
C LEU A 58 -1.96 -16.96 2.90
N ASN A 59 -2.61 -18.11 3.15
CA ASN A 59 -2.19 -19.38 2.59
C ASN A 59 -2.16 -19.38 1.06
N HIS A 60 -3.18 -18.81 0.43
CA HIS A 60 -3.23 -18.65 -1.02
C HIS A 60 -2.09 -17.77 -1.53
N ALA A 61 -1.85 -16.62 -0.86
CA ALA A 61 -0.75 -15.75 -1.21
C ALA A 61 0.60 -16.50 -1.15
N TRP A 62 0.82 -17.33 -0.13
CA TRP A 62 2.04 -18.12 0.03
C TRP A 62 2.19 -19.25 -1.00
N GLN A 63 1.10 -19.85 -1.44
CA GLN A 63 1.13 -20.86 -2.51
C GLN A 63 1.55 -20.26 -3.87
N LEU A 64 1.24 -18.97 -4.08
CA LEU A 64 1.60 -18.25 -5.30
C LEU A 64 2.96 -17.54 -5.20
N LEU A 65 3.57 -17.48 -4.00
CA LEU A 65 4.86 -16.86 -3.78
C LEU A 65 5.96 -17.69 -4.43
N ASP A 66 6.66 -17.12 -5.38
CA ASP A 66 7.73 -17.80 -6.10
C ASP A 66 9.02 -17.95 -5.27
N ALA A 67 10.03 -18.60 -5.85
CA ALA A 67 11.29 -18.85 -5.18
C ALA A 67 12.12 -17.58 -4.95
N SER A 68 11.89 -16.52 -5.74
CA SER A 68 12.60 -15.23 -5.62
C SER A 68 12.08 -14.38 -4.47
N GLY A 69 10.89 -14.70 -3.93
CA GLY A 69 10.27 -13.93 -2.84
C GLY A 69 9.36 -12.81 -3.35
N THR A 70 8.83 -12.97 -4.55
CA THR A 70 7.82 -12.10 -5.13
C THR A 70 6.72 -12.94 -5.79
N TRP A 71 5.84 -12.29 -6.57
CA TRP A 71 4.79 -12.96 -7.34
C TRP A 71 5.03 -12.70 -8.82
N GLU A 72 5.34 -13.75 -9.59
CA GLU A 72 5.75 -13.66 -11.00
C GLU A 72 4.79 -12.87 -11.88
N GLU A 73 3.50 -12.94 -11.60
CA GLU A 73 2.47 -12.27 -12.38
C GLU A 73 2.13 -10.85 -11.91
N TRP A 74 2.86 -10.29 -10.93
CA TRP A 74 2.51 -9.02 -10.29
C TRP A 74 2.37 -7.84 -11.26
N LEU A 75 3.17 -7.76 -12.29
CA LEU A 75 3.22 -6.59 -13.18
C LEU A 75 2.30 -6.67 -14.41
N GLN A 76 1.39 -7.62 -14.48
CA GLN A 76 0.59 -7.86 -15.70
C GLN A 76 -0.33 -6.69 -16.07
N CYS A 77 -0.92 -6.00 -15.09
CA CYS A 77 -1.84 -4.90 -15.33
C CYS A 77 -1.17 -3.54 -15.46
N ASN A 78 -0.01 -3.36 -14.83
CA ASN A 78 0.77 -2.12 -14.81
C ASN A 78 -0.08 -0.87 -14.48
N TRP A 79 -0.75 -0.89 -13.32
CA TRP A 79 -1.52 0.23 -12.78
C TRP A 79 -0.78 0.85 -11.59
N PRO A 80 -0.03 1.96 -11.78
CA PRO A 80 0.67 2.63 -10.69
C PRO A 80 -0.27 3.14 -9.60
N PRO A 81 0.17 3.15 -8.34
CA PRO A 81 1.42 2.64 -7.78
C PRO A 81 1.42 1.13 -7.52
N PHE A 82 0.26 0.50 -7.52
CA PHE A 82 0.04 -0.83 -6.95
C PHE A 82 0.56 -1.98 -7.81
N GLU A 83 0.53 -1.81 -9.13
CA GLU A 83 0.87 -2.85 -10.10
C GLU A 83 2.02 -2.45 -11.04
N SER A 84 2.80 -1.44 -10.66
CA SER A 84 3.96 -0.99 -11.46
C SER A 84 5.30 -1.31 -10.79
N ASP A 85 5.29 -1.49 -9.48
CA ASP A 85 6.47 -1.84 -8.70
C ASP A 85 6.31 -3.25 -8.14
N ALA A 86 7.15 -4.19 -8.55
CA ALA A 86 7.15 -5.57 -8.05
C ALA A 86 7.36 -5.65 -6.52
N GLU A 87 7.84 -4.57 -5.91
CA GLU A 87 8.05 -4.45 -4.47
C GLU A 87 6.79 -4.13 -3.68
N PHE A 88 5.72 -3.63 -4.33
CA PHE A 88 4.51 -3.22 -3.62
C PHE A 88 3.89 -4.38 -2.85
N GLY A 89 3.69 -5.53 -3.49
CA GLY A 89 3.17 -6.72 -2.84
C GLY A 89 4.02 -7.21 -1.67
N PRO A 90 5.33 -7.44 -1.86
CA PRO A 90 6.25 -7.79 -0.78
C PRO A 90 6.22 -6.83 0.40
N THR A 91 6.27 -5.52 0.17
CA THR A 91 6.25 -4.53 1.25
C THR A 91 4.91 -4.45 1.96
N LEU A 92 3.78 -4.46 1.23
CA LEU A 92 2.44 -4.48 1.81
C LEU A 92 2.22 -5.72 2.69
N MET A 93 2.67 -6.88 2.23
CA MET A 93 2.54 -8.11 3.01
C MET A 93 3.43 -8.11 4.26
N LEU A 94 4.63 -7.53 4.21
CA LEU A 94 5.47 -7.37 5.40
C LEU A 94 4.84 -6.40 6.40
N VAL A 95 4.20 -5.31 5.97
CA VAL A 95 3.41 -4.43 6.85
C VAL A 95 2.32 -5.24 7.53
N ALA A 96 1.54 -5.99 6.76
CA ALA A 96 0.43 -6.78 7.29
C ALA A 96 0.88 -7.86 8.29
N LEU A 97 1.95 -8.59 7.99
CA LEU A 97 2.51 -9.57 8.92
C LEU A 97 3.13 -8.92 10.16
N GLY A 98 3.71 -7.73 10.02
CA GLY A 98 4.23 -6.97 11.14
C GLY A 98 3.13 -6.61 12.13
N GLU A 99 2.05 -5.97 11.66
CA GLU A 99 0.88 -5.64 12.48
C GLU A 99 0.24 -6.91 13.09
N LEU A 100 0.12 -7.97 12.31
CA LEU A 100 -0.43 -9.23 12.79
C LEU A 100 0.43 -9.85 13.90
N GLY A 101 1.76 -9.79 13.76
CA GLY A 101 2.72 -10.28 14.75
C GLY A 101 2.71 -9.53 16.09
N GLU A 102 2.15 -8.32 16.14
CA GLU A 102 1.96 -7.56 17.39
C GLU A 102 0.80 -8.11 18.24
N VAL A 103 -0.17 -8.75 17.63
CA VAL A 103 -1.40 -9.22 18.29
C VAL A 103 -1.52 -10.73 18.36
N THR A 104 -0.77 -11.48 17.57
CA THR A 104 -0.78 -12.96 17.57
C THR A 104 0.58 -13.53 17.22
N VAL A 105 0.79 -14.80 17.54
CA VAL A 105 1.98 -15.53 17.11
C VAL A 105 1.84 -15.90 15.63
N LEU A 106 2.80 -15.45 14.82
CA LEU A 106 2.86 -15.81 13.40
C LEU A 106 3.13 -17.32 13.24
N GLU A 107 2.50 -17.94 12.27
CA GLU A 107 2.75 -19.34 11.95
C GLU A 107 4.11 -19.51 11.23
N ASP A 108 4.71 -20.70 11.33
CA ASP A 108 6.01 -21.00 10.69
C ASP A 108 6.06 -20.66 9.20
N ARG A 109 4.94 -20.84 8.50
CA ARG A 109 4.83 -20.50 7.07
C ARG A 109 4.85 -19.01 6.81
N ASP A 110 4.25 -18.21 7.69
CA ASP A 110 4.25 -16.75 7.61
C ASP A 110 5.67 -16.21 7.83
N ILE A 111 6.38 -16.77 8.82
CA ILE A 111 7.78 -16.44 9.12
C ILE A 111 8.70 -16.82 7.94
N LYS A 112 8.51 -17.99 7.34
CA LYS A 112 9.28 -18.43 6.16
C LYS A 112 8.99 -17.56 4.95
N ALA A 113 7.73 -17.16 4.75
CA ALA A 113 7.35 -16.24 3.68
C ALA A 113 7.96 -14.86 3.91
N ALA A 114 7.84 -14.29 5.11
CA ALA A 114 8.47 -13.02 5.47
C ALA A 114 9.98 -13.01 5.20
N ALA A 115 10.68 -14.09 5.54
CA ALA A 115 12.11 -14.22 5.26
C ALA A 115 12.44 -14.15 3.76
N LYS A 116 11.61 -14.77 2.89
CA LYS A 116 11.77 -14.67 1.43
C LYS A 116 11.51 -13.25 0.91
N LEU A 117 10.44 -12.61 1.39
CA LEU A 117 10.11 -11.23 1.03
C LEU A 117 11.23 -10.26 1.43
N ILE A 118 11.77 -10.39 2.65
CA ILE A 118 12.89 -9.58 3.14
C ILE A 118 14.12 -9.80 2.27
N LYS A 119 14.45 -11.06 1.95
CA LYS A 119 15.57 -11.37 1.06
C LYS A 119 15.40 -10.69 -0.30
N TYR A 120 14.24 -10.81 -0.93
CA TYR A 120 13.92 -10.15 -2.20
C TYR A 120 14.13 -8.64 -2.12
N LEU A 121 13.63 -8.00 -1.05
CA LEU A 121 13.77 -6.56 -0.87
C LEU A 121 15.22 -6.13 -0.57
N HIS A 122 16.07 -6.98 -0.02
CA HIS A 122 17.50 -6.71 0.11
C HIS A 122 18.26 -6.81 -1.22
N GLU A 123 17.80 -7.65 -2.14
CA GLU A 123 18.40 -7.87 -3.45
C GLU A 123 17.91 -6.84 -4.50
N THR A 124 16.88 -6.07 -4.17
CA THR A 124 16.28 -5.06 -5.05
C THR A 124 16.46 -3.65 -4.49
N ARG A 125 16.40 -2.65 -5.37
CA ARG A 125 16.40 -1.24 -4.97
C ARG A 125 15.05 -0.59 -5.26
N PRO A 126 14.51 0.22 -4.32
CA PRO A 126 13.29 0.96 -4.59
C PRO A 126 13.53 2.00 -5.68
N LEU A 127 12.68 1.98 -6.71
CA LEU A 127 12.80 2.85 -7.88
C LEU A 127 11.94 4.11 -7.78
N SER A 128 11.15 4.24 -6.73
CA SER A 128 10.20 5.34 -6.52
C SER A 128 10.22 5.79 -5.06
N LEU A 129 9.88 7.04 -4.80
CA LEU A 129 9.73 7.52 -3.43
C LEU A 129 8.54 6.82 -2.73
N HIS A 130 7.53 6.42 -3.51
CA HIS A 130 6.44 5.57 -3.01
C HIS A 130 6.96 4.22 -2.48
N ALA A 131 7.82 3.53 -3.23
CA ALA A 131 8.42 2.26 -2.78
C ALA A 131 9.30 2.45 -1.54
N LYS A 132 10.07 3.56 -1.47
CA LYS A 132 10.84 3.93 -0.27
C LYS A 132 9.92 4.12 0.94
N ALA A 133 8.79 4.83 0.78
CA ALA A 133 7.81 5.03 1.84
C ALA A 133 7.20 3.70 2.32
N MET A 134 6.84 2.80 1.41
CA MET A 134 6.35 1.47 1.75
C MET A 134 7.38 0.66 2.54
N ARG A 135 8.65 0.70 2.14
CA ARG A 135 9.73 0.02 2.88
C ARG A 135 9.98 0.65 4.25
N LEU A 136 9.90 1.98 4.38
CA LEU A 136 9.98 2.67 5.68
C LEU A 136 8.88 2.19 6.62
N TRP A 137 7.66 2.05 6.13
CA TRP A 137 6.54 1.52 6.92
C TRP A 137 6.78 0.07 7.34
N ALA A 138 7.14 -0.80 6.41
CA ALA A 138 7.45 -2.21 6.72
C ALA A 138 8.60 -2.35 7.73
N ALA A 139 9.59 -1.45 7.69
CA ALA A 139 10.75 -1.47 8.59
C ALA A 139 10.41 -1.20 10.06
N MET A 140 9.19 -0.75 10.37
CA MET A 140 8.74 -0.59 11.77
C MET A 140 8.70 -1.95 12.48
N SER A 141 8.14 -2.96 11.85
CA SER A 141 8.10 -4.32 12.40
C SER A 141 9.32 -5.17 11.98
N TRP A 142 10.02 -4.77 10.92
CA TRP A 142 11.20 -5.46 10.39
C TRP A 142 12.44 -4.55 10.36
N PRO A 143 13.04 -4.22 11.53
CA PRO A 143 14.08 -3.18 11.64
C PRO A 143 15.34 -3.42 10.79
N LYS A 144 15.62 -4.68 10.44
CA LYS A 144 16.76 -5.05 9.59
C LYS A 144 16.47 -4.92 8.08
N LEU A 145 15.25 -4.58 7.69
CA LEU A 145 14.84 -4.45 6.29
C LEU A 145 15.59 -3.33 5.56
N ILE A 146 15.91 -2.24 6.28
CA ILE A 146 16.59 -1.07 5.72
C ILE A 146 17.78 -0.70 6.61
N PRO A 147 18.99 -0.51 6.05
CA PRO A 147 20.12 0.05 6.77
C PRO A 147 19.78 1.42 7.37
N ALA A 148 20.29 1.74 8.56
CA ALA A 148 19.96 2.97 9.26
C ALA A 148 20.26 4.24 8.45
N LYS A 149 21.34 4.24 7.67
CA LYS A 149 21.71 5.35 6.78
C LYS A 149 20.64 5.58 5.71
N GLU A 150 20.27 4.54 4.97
CA GLU A 150 19.25 4.62 3.92
C GLU A 150 17.87 5.02 4.49
N ARG A 151 17.53 4.54 5.68
CA ARG A 151 16.30 4.93 6.38
C ARG A 151 16.24 6.45 6.59
N SER A 152 17.34 7.05 7.07
CA SER A 152 17.43 8.49 7.29
C SER A 152 17.35 9.27 5.98
N GLU A 153 18.06 8.83 4.95
CA GLU A 153 18.06 9.45 3.62
C GLU A 153 16.66 9.42 2.98
N TRP A 154 15.99 8.26 3.00
CA TRP A 154 14.66 8.13 2.42
C TRP A 154 13.60 8.90 3.17
N LEU A 155 13.72 8.97 4.50
CA LEU A 155 12.84 9.82 5.30
C LEU A 155 13.01 11.29 4.94
N GLN A 156 14.26 11.75 4.81
CA GLN A 156 14.54 13.13 4.44
C GLN A 156 13.97 13.44 3.04
N GLU A 157 14.15 12.55 2.05
CA GLU A 157 13.56 12.72 0.72
C GLU A 157 12.02 12.87 0.77
N LEU A 158 11.34 12.09 1.64
CA LEU A 158 9.88 12.21 1.82
C LEU A 158 9.48 13.56 2.41
N LEU A 159 10.24 14.07 3.38
CA LEU A 159 9.99 15.36 4.02
C LEU A 159 10.23 16.52 3.05
N GLU A 160 11.32 16.47 2.29
CA GLU A 160 11.69 17.47 1.29
C GLU A 160 10.72 17.50 0.09
N ALA A 161 10.03 16.40 -0.19
CA ALA A 161 9.02 16.32 -1.25
C ALA A 161 7.69 16.97 -0.88
N GLN A 162 7.49 17.42 0.39
CA GLN A 162 6.29 18.17 0.76
C GLN A 162 6.31 19.55 0.11
N ALA A 163 5.26 19.86 -0.64
CA ALA A 163 5.10 21.17 -1.29
C ALA A 163 4.76 22.27 -0.25
N GLU A 164 4.88 23.53 -0.67
CA GLU A 164 4.60 24.70 0.18
C GLU A 164 3.15 24.72 0.70
N ASP A 165 2.20 24.20 -0.10
CA ASP A 165 0.79 24.05 0.27
C ASP A 165 0.54 22.95 1.29
N GLY A 166 1.55 22.17 1.65
CA GLY A 166 1.49 21.09 2.63
C GLY A 166 1.14 19.72 2.06
N GLY A 167 0.89 19.62 0.76
CA GLY A 167 0.61 18.35 0.09
C GLY A 167 1.83 17.71 -0.56
N TRP A 168 1.61 16.57 -1.22
CA TRP A 168 2.58 15.89 -2.09
C TRP A 168 1.98 15.67 -3.47
N SER A 169 2.81 15.65 -4.49
CA SER A 169 2.40 15.43 -5.87
C SER A 169 2.57 13.95 -6.28
N MET A 170 1.83 13.53 -7.30
CA MET A 170 2.05 12.21 -7.90
C MET A 170 3.45 12.12 -8.53
N ALA A 171 3.92 13.21 -9.13
CA ALA A 171 5.25 13.29 -9.74
C ALA A 171 6.38 13.09 -8.72
N SER A 172 6.24 13.59 -7.49
CA SER A 172 7.26 13.44 -6.45
C SER A 172 7.38 11.99 -5.94
N LEU A 173 6.31 11.22 -6.00
CA LEU A 173 6.32 9.81 -5.57
C LEU A 173 6.65 8.83 -6.69
N ALA A 174 6.50 9.24 -7.95
CA ALA A 174 6.57 8.35 -9.10
C ALA A 174 7.97 7.79 -9.35
N GLY A 175 8.01 6.53 -9.75
CA GLY A 175 9.19 5.90 -10.34
C GLY A 175 9.16 5.89 -11.88
N PRO A 176 10.24 5.42 -12.51
CA PRO A 176 10.37 5.42 -13.98
C PRO A 176 9.33 4.54 -14.69
N ALA A 177 8.76 3.56 -13.96
CA ALA A 177 7.71 2.68 -14.49
C ALA A 177 6.32 3.33 -14.51
N TRP A 178 6.12 4.46 -13.81
CA TRP A 178 4.81 5.12 -13.73
C TRP A 178 4.58 6.00 -14.94
N LYS A 179 4.22 5.38 -16.06
CA LYS A 179 3.99 6.08 -17.32
C LYS A 179 2.51 6.22 -17.59
N ARG A 180 2.11 7.43 -17.99
CA ARG A 180 0.77 7.70 -18.47
C ARG A 180 0.62 7.28 -19.93
N ASP A 181 -0.57 6.78 -20.26
CA ASP A 181 -0.93 6.53 -21.67
C ASP A 181 -0.87 7.87 -22.42
N GLY A 182 -0.12 7.94 -23.51
CA GLY A 182 0.09 9.18 -24.27
C GLY A 182 1.41 9.89 -23.96
N GLY A 183 2.22 9.39 -23.02
CA GLY A 183 3.57 9.92 -22.74
C GLY A 183 3.63 11.18 -21.88
N GLU A 184 2.48 11.64 -21.35
CA GLU A 184 2.45 12.76 -20.40
C GLU A 184 3.15 12.40 -19.08
N GLY A 185 3.74 13.40 -18.42
CA GLY A 185 4.27 13.26 -17.07
C GLY A 185 3.17 13.08 -16.01
N GLN A 186 3.58 12.68 -14.82
CA GLN A 186 2.70 12.65 -13.65
C GLN A 186 2.39 14.11 -13.21
N THR A 187 1.26 14.28 -12.49
CA THR A 187 0.82 15.56 -11.94
C THR A 187 1.86 16.12 -10.97
N THR A 188 2.29 17.38 -11.16
CA THR A 188 3.30 18.05 -10.34
C THR A 188 2.72 18.88 -9.20
N THR A 189 1.42 19.18 -9.21
CA THR A 189 0.70 19.82 -8.10
C THR A 189 0.32 18.77 -7.06
N SER A 190 0.08 19.20 -5.83
CA SER A 190 -0.38 18.34 -4.74
C SER A 190 -1.69 17.65 -5.09
N GLU A 191 -1.79 16.34 -4.75
CA GLU A 191 -2.97 15.52 -4.99
C GLU A 191 -3.32 14.71 -3.74
N ALA A 192 -4.56 14.25 -3.68
CA ALA A 192 -5.07 13.60 -2.47
C ALA A 192 -4.38 12.28 -2.14
N TYR A 193 -4.15 11.40 -3.13
CA TYR A 193 -3.49 10.11 -2.85
C TYR A 193 -2.08 10.27 -2.28
N PRO A 194 -1.15 10.97 -2.96
CA PRO A 194 0.20 11.11 -2.44
C PRO A 194 0.22 11.83 -1.08
N THR A 195 -0.59 12.88 -0.90
CA THR A 195 -0.67 13.61 0.37
C THR A 195 -1.17 12.71 1.50
N ALA A 196 -2.26 11.99 1.27
CA ALA A 196 -2.84 11.10 2.27
C ALA A 196 -1.94 9.92 2.61
N PHE A 197 -1.37 9.28 1.58
CA PHE A 197 -0.47 8.14 1.74
C PHE A 197 0.78 8.52 2.53
N VAL A 198 1.48 9.61 2.15
CA VAL A 198 2.70 10.01 2.85
C VAL A 198 2.39 10.47 4.29
N THR A 199 1.33 11.28 4.48
CA THR A 199 0.93 11.71 5.83
C THR A 199 0.63 10.50 6.72
N TYR A 200 -0.07 9.50 6.20
CA TYR A 200 -0.37 8.28 6.94
C TYR A 200 0.88 7.45 7.25
N VAL A 201 1.75 7.24 6.27
CA VAL A 201 3.01 6.51 6.49
C VAL A 201 3.88 7.21 7.53
N LEU A 202 4.00 8.54 7.49
CA LEU A 202 4.76 9.29 8.50
C LEU A 202 4.19 9.09 9.90
N LEU A 203 2.86 9.05 10.06
CA LEU A 203 2.23 8.71 11.35
C LEU A 203 2.55 7.28 11.80
N GLU A 204 2.49 6.32 10.89
CA GLU A 204 2.80 4.91 11.19
C GLU A 204 4.26 4.72 11.60
N ILE A 205 5.20 5.46 11.00
CA ILE A 205 6.62 5.40 11.36
C ILE A 205 7.01 6.26 12.57
N GLY A 206 6.05 6.87 13.26
CA GLY A 206 6.24 7.47 14.58
C GLY A 206 6.20 8.99 14.65
N PHE A 207 5.88 9.71 13.56
CA PHE A 207 5.63 11.15 13.63
C PHE A 207 4.42 11.45 14.50
N ALA A 208 4.53 12.50 15.33
CA ALA A 208 3.42 12.91 16.17
C ALA A 208 2.36 13.69 15.37
N PRO A 209 1.07 13.59 15.74
CA PRO A 209 -0.01 14.35 15.09
C PRO A 209 0.22 15.88 15.05
N LYS A 210 1.02 16.40 15.97
CA LYS A 210 1.39 17.84 16.09
C LYS A 210 2.61 18.24 15.27
N ASP A 211 3.33 17.32 14.69
CA ASP A 211 4.49 17.63 13.87
C ASP A 211 4.08 18.45 12.65
N ALA A 212 4.85 19.48 12.32
CA ALA A 212 4.47 20.46 11.29
C ALA A 212 4.14 19.82 9.93
N VAL A 213 4.89 18.79 9.54
CA VAL A 213 4.66 18.03 8.30
C VAL A 213 3.31 17.34 8.30
N ILE A 214 2.91 16.74 9.43
CA ILE A 214 1.61 16.06 9.60
C ILE A 214 0.48 17.09 9.61
N VAL A 215 0.63 18.17 10.37
CA VAL A 215 -0.38 19.24 10.46
C VAL A 215 -0.66 19.81 9.07
N LYS A 216 0.38 20.17 8.31
CA LYS A 216 0.23 20.70 6.95
C LYS A 216 -0.49 19.71 6.01
N GLY A 217 -0.08 18.42 6.01
CA GLY A 217 -0.73 17.39 5.19
C GLY A 217 -2.21 17.20 5.56
N ARG A 218 -2.53 17.18 6.86
CA ARG A 218 -3.92 17.08 7.34
C ARG A 218 -4.76 18.31 7.01
N VAL A 219 -4.19 19.51 7.08
CA VAL A 219 -4.87 20.75 6.66
C VAL A 219 -5.20 20.65 5.18
N TRP A 220 -4.19 20.35 4.35
CA TRP A 220 -4.39 20.17 2.92
C TRP A 220 -5.52 19.18 2.61
N LEU A 221 -5.53 18.01 3.25
CA LEU A 221 -6.58 17.01 3.04
C LEU A 221 -7.97 17.52 3.41
N ARG A 222 -8.13 18.25 4.50
CA ARG A 222 -9.44 18.81 4.90
C ARG A 222 -9.96 19.85 3.91
N GLU A 223 -9.06 20.70 3.39
CA GLU A 223 -9.40 21.75 2.43
C GLU A 223 -9.75 21.21 1.04
N HIS A 224 -9.26 20.00 0.72
CA HIS A 224 -9.47 19.36 -0.60
C HIS A 224 -10.46 18.18 -0.56
N GLN A 225 -11.22 18.04 0.52
CA GLN A 225 -12.35 17.11 0.57
C GLN A 225 -13.47 17.62 -0.32
N ARG A 226 -14.01 16.76 -1.18
CA ARG A 226 -15.12 17.10 -2.06
C ARG A 226 -16.44 17.08 -1.28
N GLU A 227 -17.47 17.76 -1.80
CA GLU A 227 -18.82 17.78 -1.21
C GLU A 227 -19.39 16.37 -0.96
N GLY A 228 -19.04 15.40 -1.81
CA GLY A 228 -19.40 13.99 -1.63
C GLY A 228 -18.69 13.26 -0.50
N GLY A 229 -17.77 13.91 0.20
CA GLY A 229 -16.97 13.33 1.28
C GLY A 229 -15.77 12.50 0.80
N ASP A 230 -15.56 12.40 -0.51
CA ASP A 230 -14.46 11.69 -1.15
C ASP A 230 -13.29 12.62 -1.49
N TRP A 231 -12.15 12.04 -1.85
CA TRP A 231 -10.99 12.74 -2.38
C TRP A 231 -10.67 12.26 -3.79
N PHE A 232 -10.41 13.20 -4.67
CA PHE A 232 -10.03 12.92 -6.05
C PHE A 232 -8.53 12.94 -6.24
N THR A 233 -8.03 12.00 -7.02
CA THR A 233 -6.67 12.02 -7.57
C THR A 233 -6.74 11.60 -9.03
N ARG A 234 -6.04 12.34 -9.88
CA ARG A 234 -5.92 11.99 -11.30
C ARG A 234 -5.23 10.64 -11.44
N SER A 235 -5.75 9.77 -12.29
CA SER A 235 -5.14 8.46 -12.51
C SER A 235 -3.69 8.61 -12.99
N PRO A 236 -2.73 7.92 -12.38
CA PRO A 236 -1.33 7.96 -12.83
C PRO A 236 -1.10 7.24 -14.17
N ARG A 237 -2.15 6.64 -14.77
CA ARG A 237 -2.05 5.97 -16.07
C ARG A 237 -2.90 6.62 -17.15
N ARG A 238 -4.21 6.81 -16.94
CA ARG A 238 -5.12 7.40 -17.95
C ARG A 238 -6.32 8.09 -17.32
N ASP A 239 -6.75 9.21 -17.88
CA ASP A 239 -7.75 10.09 -17.28
C ASP A 239 -9.12 9.46 -17.08
N ARG A 240 -9.60 8.60 -17.90
CA ARG A 240 -10.97 8.04 -17.79
C ARG A 240 -11.15 6.96 -16.71
N LYS A 241 -10.10 6.58 -15.98
CA LYS A 241 -10.14 5.52 -14.97
C LYS A 241 -9.39 5.94 -13.71
N HIS A 242 -9.99 6.83 -12.94
CA HIS A 242 -9.43 7.37 -11.70
C HIS A 242 -9.56 6.39 -10.53
N TYR A 243 -9.06 5.15 -10.70
CA TYR A 243 -9.09 4.09 -9.69
C TYR A 243 -8.40 4.51 -8.38
N ILE A 244 -7.36 5.32 -8.49
CA ILE A 244 -6.55 5.80 -7.38
C ILE A 244 -7.34 6.68 -6.39
N SER A 245 -8.43 7.34 -6.83
CA SER A 245 -9.27 8.15 -5.96
C SER A 245 -9.92 7.36 -4.82
N ARG A 246 -10.13 6.05 -4.99
CA ARG A 246 -10.63 5.19 -3.92
C ARG A 246 -9.57 4.98 -2.84
N ALA A 247 -8.33 4.75 -3.25
CA ALA A 247 -7.20 4.67 -2.32
C ALA A 247 -6.93 6.03 -1.67
N ALA A 248 -7.04 7.13 -2.43
CA ALA A 248 -6.95 8.48 -1.90
C ALA A 248 -7.95 8.70 -0.75
N THR A 249 -9.22 8.34 -0.95
CA THR A 249 -10.25 8.46 0.08
C THR A 249 -9.94 7.59 1.30
N ALA A 250 -9.54 6.34 1.10
CA ALA A 250 -9.19 5.44 2.19
C ALA A 250 -8.01 5.95 3.02
N PHE A 251 -6.90 6.33 2.35
CA PHE A 251 -5.73 6.87 3.04
C PHE A 251 -6.01 8.24 3.67
N SER A 252 -6.87 9.09 3.08
CA SER A 252 -7.27 10.36 3.70
C SER A 252 -8.00 10.14 5.02
N LEU A 253 -8.92 9.19 5.08
CA LEU A 253 -9.58 8.81 6.32
C LEU A 253 -8.57 8.31 7.35
N LEU A 254 -7.67 7.40 6.96
CA LEU A 254 -6.63 6.91 7.85
C LEU A 254 -5.72 8.05 8.35
N ALA A 255 -5.21 8.91 7.45
CA ALA A 255 -4.35 10.03 7.82
C ALA A 255 -5.04 11.03 8.76
N LEU A 256 -6.34 11.27 8.60
CA LEU A 256 -7.10 12.22 9.40
C LEU A 256 -7.53 11.65 10.76
N THR A 257 -7.76 10.34 10.86
CA THR A 257 -8.29 9.70 12.07
C THR A 257 -7.26 8.96 12.91
N SER A 258 -6.13 8.54 12.32
CA SER A 258 -5.06 7.85 13.07
C SER A 258 -4.48 8.75 14.15
N ARG A 259 -4.31 8.20 15.36
CA ARG A 259 -3.72 8.89 16.51
C ARG A 259 -4.38 10.24 16.85
N CYS A 260 -5.68 10.39 16.55
CA CYS A 260 -6.47 11.48 17.12
C CYS A 260 -6.77 11.10 18.58
N GLU A 261 -6.15 11.83 19.52
CA GLU A 261 -6.55 11.82 20.93
C GLU A 261 -7.87 12.61 21.11
#